data_83ecd5a399bca19eb5523e52d4a762e8
#
_entry.id   83ecd5a399bca19eb5523e52d4a762e8
#
_cell.length_a   1.000
_cell.length_b   1.000
_cell.length_c   1.000
_cell.angle_alpha   90.00
_cell.angle_beta   90.00
_cell.angle_gamma   90.00
#
_symmetry.space_group_name_H-M   'P 1'
#
loop_
_entity.id
_entity.type
_entity.pdbx_description
1 polymer ?
#
loop_
_entity_poly.entity_id
_entity_poly.type
_entity_poly.pdbx_seq_one_letter_code
_entity_poly.pdbx_strand_id
1 'polypeptide(L)'
;MSKIPVYFMPGLAASPTIFENIQLPEDQFEMHFLEWFLPNNKESIESYALRMTEKIQHENPVLVGVSFGGVLVQEMAKQMQVCKVIIISSVKSNNE
;
A
#
# COMPACT_ATOMS: atom_id res chain seq x y z
N MET A 1 -23.18 0.82 -8.80
CA MET A 1 -22.56 0.50 -7.50
C MET A 1 -21.12 0.93 -7.48
N SER A 2 -20.71 1.52 -6.39
CA SER A 2 -19.33 1.93 -6.28
C SER A 2 -18.46 0.73 -5.94
N LYS A 3 -17.28 0.76 -6.50
CA LYS A 3 -16.28 -0.26 -6.18
C LYS A 3 -15.51 0.15 -4.94
N ILE A 4 -14.92 -0.83 -4.29
CA ILE A 4 -14.08 -0.60 -3.12
C ILE A 4 -12.67 -0.32 -3.63
N PRO A 5 -12.11 0.88 -3.37
CA PRO A 5 -10.74 1.15 -3.81
C PRO A 5 -9.75 0.41 -2.95
N VAL A 6 -8.82 -0.28 -3.60
CA VAL A 6 -7.77 -1.05 -2.94
C VAL A 6 -6.43 -0.55 -3.45
N TYR A 7 -5.58 -0.09 -2.54
CA TYR A 7 -4.27 0.43 -2.87
C TYR A 7 -3.20 -0.54 -2.39
N PHE A 8 -2.35 -0.97 -3.32
CA PHE A 8 -1.30 -1.93 -3.06
C PHE A 8 0.04 -1.23 -2.96
N MET A 9 0.78 -1.50 -1.87
CA MET A 9 2.12 -0.96 -1.67
C MET A 9 3.12 -2.09 -1.63
N PRO A 10 4.05 -2.14 -2.60
CA PRO A 10 5.03 -3.23 -2.65
C PRO A 10 6.12 -3.04 -1.61
N GLY A 11 6.97 -4.04 -1.48
CA GLY A 11 8.15 -3.94 -0.65
C GLY A 11 9.12 -2.89 -1.20
N LEU A 12 10.06 -2.49 -0.35
CA LEU A 12 11.02 -1.46 -0.72
C LEU A 12 11.80 -1.90 -1.96
N ALA A 13 11.95 -0.99 -2.89
CA ALA A 13 12.67 -1.19 -4.16
C ALA A 13 12.00 -2.20 -5.10
N ALA A 14 10.84 -2.72 -4.74
CA ALA A 14 10.08 -3.57 -5.64
C ALA A 14 9.10 -2.73 -6.42
N SER A 15 8.82 -3.15 -7.65
CA SER A 15 7.83 -2.46 -8.46
C SER A 15 6.45 -3.06 -8.22
N PRO A 16 5.39 -2.34 -8.59
CA PRO A 16 4.03 -2.88 -8.45
C PRO A 16 3.78 -4.15 -9.25
N THR A 17 4.69 -4.52 -10.15
CA THR A 17 4.49 -5.72 -10.95
C THR A 17 4.42 -6.99 -10.10
N ILE A 18 4.89 -6.94 -8.85
CA ILE A 18 4.76 -8.11 -7.98
C ILE A 18 3.30 -8.46 -7.70
N PHE A 19 2.39 -7.53 -7.99
CA PHE A 19 0.97 -7.77 -7.78
C PHE A 19 0.24 -8.26 -9.03
N GLU A 20 0.98 -8.56 -10.10
CA GLU A 20 0.34 -8.92 -11.38
C GLU A 20 -0.54 -10.15 -11.28
N ASN A 21 -0.19 -11.06 -10.36
CA ASN A 21 -0.95 -12.29 -10.22
C ASN A 21 -2.09 -12.18 -9.23
N ILE A 22 -2.28 -11.01 -8.64
CA ILE A 22 -3.38 -10.81 -7.70
C ILE A 22 -4.61 -10.43 -8.52
N GLN A 23 -5.67 -11.20 -8.36
CA GLN A 23 -6.91 -10.96 -9.07
C GLN A 23 -8.04 -10.78 -8.07
N LEU A 24 -8.69 -9.64 -8.14
CA LEU A 24 -9.87 -9.36 -7.36
C LEU A 24 -11.03 -9.17 -8.32
N PRO A 25 -12.26 -9.45 -7.87
CA PRO A 25 -13.42 -9.21 -8.73
C PRO A 25 -13.48 -7.73 -9.15
N GLU A 26 -13.35 -7.49 -10.44
CA GLU A 26 -13.27 -6.11 -10.93
C GLU A 26 -14.60 -5.37 -10.82
N ASP A 27 -15.67 -6.10 -10.67
CA ASP A 27 -16.97 -5.47 -10.47
C ASP A 27 -17.18 -4.99 -9.03
N GLN A 28 -16.33 -5.42 -8.11
CA GLN A 28 -16.44 -5.06 -6.70
C GLN A 28 -15.28 -4.24 -6.19
N PHE A 29 -14.11 -4.34 -6.83
CA PHE A 29 -12.90 -3.71 -6.36
C PHE A 29 -12.23 -2.92 -7.47
N GLU A 30 -11.69 -1.78 -7.08
CA GLU A 30 -10.91 -0.95 -7.98
C GLU A 30 -9.47 -0.97 -7.47
N MET A 31 -8.57 -1.62 -8.23
CA MET A 31 -7.19 -1.82 -7.79
C MET A 31 -6.31 -0.68 -8.25
N HIS A 32 -5.50 -0.19 -7.33
CA HIS A 32 -4.51 0.86 -7.59
C HIS A 32 -3.19 0.41 -7.01
N PHE A 33 -2.11 0.75 -7.70
CA PHE A 33 -0.78 0.30 -7.31
C PHE A 33 0.07 1.51 -7.01
N LEU A 34 0.58 1.59 -5.77
CA LEU A 34 1.44 2.67 -5.35
C LEU A 34 2.89 2.32 -5.64
N GLU A 35 3.70 3.36 -5.84
CA GLU A 35 5.13 3.19 -6.09
C GLU A 35 5.90 4.02 -5.11
N TRP A 36 7.06 3.51 -4.71
CA TRP A 36 7.96 4.25 -3.86
C TRP A 36 8.51 5.45 -4.61
N PHE A 37 8.71 6.54 -3.90
CA PHE A 37 9.41 7.71 -4.43
C PHE A 37 10.59 8.01 -3.53
N LEU A 38 11.48 8.88 -4.01
CA LEU A 38 12.67 9.21 -3.23
C LEU A 38 12.28 9.97 -1.98
N PRO A 39 12.79 9.57 -0.82
CA PRO A 39 12.53 10.33 0.40
C PRO A 39 13.31 11.64 0.39
N ASN A 40 12.81 12.61 1.15
CA ASN A 40 13.57 13.82 1.40
C ASN A 40 14.68 13.52 2.39
N ASN A 41 15.67 14.42 2.44
CA ASN A 41 16.80 14.22 3.34
C ASN A 41 16.29 14.15 4.79
N LYS A 42 16.65 13.06 5.46
CA LYS A 42 16.30 12.83 6.87
C LYS A 42 14.80 12.78 7.11
N GLU A 43 14.04 12.38 6.10
CA GLU A 43 12.59 12.30 6.24
C GLU A 43 12.20 11.12 7.13
N SER A 44 11.29 11.36 8.08
CA SER A 44 10.76 10.29 8.90
C SER A 44 9.76 9.45 8.11
N ILE A 45 9.50 8.25 8.62
CA ILE A 45 8.48 7.40 7.99
C ILE A 45 7.10 8.05 8.07
N GLU A 46 6.84 8.78 9.15
CA GLU A 46 5.56 9.48 9.28
C GLU A 46 5.39 10.53 8.20
N SER A 47 6.44 11.30 7.94
CA SER A 47 6.39 12.32 6.91
C SER A 47 6.26 11.70 5.52
N TYR A 48 7.01 10.64 5.28
CA TYR A 48 6.94 9.92 4.01
C TYR A 48 5.53 9.37 3.79
N ALA A 49 4.95 8.77 4.84
CA ALA A 49 3.61 8.22 4.73
C ALA A 49 2.59 9.30 4.45
N LEU A 50 2.75 10.47 5.06
CA LEU A 50 1.83 11.58 4.79
C LEU A 50 1.87 11.97 3.32
N ARG A 51 3.08 12.05 2.74
CA ARG A 51 3.20 12.35 1.32
C ARG A 51 2.57 11.26 0.46
N MET A 52 2.69 10.00 0.88
CA MET A 52 2.10 8.90 0.12
C MET A 52 0.57 8.97 0.18
N THR A 53 -0.01 9.42 1.30
CA THR A 53 -1.47 9.53 1.37
C THR A 53 -2.00 10.52 0.35
N GLU A 54 -1.16 11.45 -0.11
CA GLU A 54 -1.59 12.40 -1.14
C GLU A 54 -1.82 11.72 -2.49
N LYS A 55 -1.32 10.51 -2.66
CA LYS A 55 -1.57 9.73 -3.86
C LYS A 55 -2.91 9.02 -3.83
N ILE A 56 -3.54 8.96 -2.65
CA ILE A 56 -4.82 8.29 -2.48
C ILE A 56 -5.92 9.26 -2.88
N GLN A 57 -6.76 8.84 -3.83
CA GLN A 57 -7.81 9.71 -4.36
C GLN A 57 -9.20 9.29 -3.91
N HIS A 58 -9.29 8.33 -3.02
CA HIS A 58 -10.58 7.81 -2.56
C HIS A 58 -10.65 7.88 -1.06
N GLU A 59 -11.88 7.96 -0.55
CA GLU A 59 -12.11 7.91 0.88
C GLU A 59 -12.22 6.47 1.35
N ASN A 60 -11.70 6.22 2.53
CA ASN A 60 -11.81 4.91 3.18
C ASN A 60 -11.35 3.77 2.29
N PRO A 61 -10.14 3.87 1.71
CA PRO A 61 -9.65 2.78 0.87
C PRO A 61 -9.19 1.59 1.69
N VAL A 62 -9.05 0.44 1.03
CA VAL A 62 -8.34 -0.69 1.60
C VAL A 62 -6.87 -0.53 1.22
N LEU A 63 -5.99 -0.64 2.20
CA LEU A 63 -4.54 -0.55 1.95
C LEU A 63 -3.94 -1.94 2.12
N VAL A 64 -3.18 -2.38 1.14
CA VAL A 64 -2.48 -3.67 1.18
C VAL A 64 -0.99 -3.39 1.05
N GLY A 65 -0.23 -3.78 2.08
CA GLY A 65 1.21 -3.60 2.07
C GLY A 65 1.94 -4.92 2.14
N VAL A 66 3.00 -5.06 1.35
CA VAL A 66 3.80 -6.27 1.32
C VAL A 66 5.16 -5.96 1.91
N SER A 67 5.58 -6.76 2.89
CA SER A 67 6.89 -6.61 3.52
C SER A 67 7.03 -5.20 4.09
N PHE A 68 8.04 -4.43 3.70
CA PHE A 68 8.21 -3.07 4.21
C PHE A 68 7.06 -2.15 3.79
N GLY A 69 6.37 -2.49 2.68
CA GLY A 69 5.15 -1.77 2.32
C GLY A 69 4.09 -1.87 3.39
N GLY A 70 4.10 -2.98 4.17
CA GLY A 70 3.19 -3.11 5.29
C GLY A 70 3.45 -2.10 6.39
N VAL A 71 4.72 -1.77 6.64
CA VAL A 71 5.04 -0.72 7.60
C VAL A 71 4.50 0.62 7.13
N LEU A 72 4.67 0.90 5.84
CA LEU A 72 4.24 2.18 5.31
C LEU A 72 2.72 2.33 5.36
N VAL A 73 1.96 1.29 4.97
CA VAL A 73 0.50 1.42 4.98
C VAL A 73 -0.02 1.56 6.40
N GLN A 74 0.66 0.98 7.39
CA GLN A 74 0.25 1.19 8.77
C GLN A 74 0.42 2.65 9.19
N GLU A 75 1.52 3.28 8.77
CA GLU A 75 1.72 4.69 9.07
C GLU A 75 0.71 5.56 8.33
N MET A 76 0.38 5.19 7.10
CA MET A 76 -0.64 5.93 6.35
C MET A 76 -1.99 5.83 7.06
N ALA A 77 -2.31 4.65 7.60
CA ALA A 77 -3.59 4.44 8.26
C ALA A 77 -3.73 5.25 9.55
N LYS A 78 -2.62 5.70 10.12
CA LYS A 78 -2.67 6.58 11.28
C LYS A 78 -3.02 8.01 10.89
N GLN A 79 -2.87 8.36 9.62
CA GLN A 79 -3.00 9.74 9.17
C GLN A 79 -4.20 9.97 8.28
N MET A 80 -4.92 8.92 7.93
CA MET A 80 -6.13 9.04 7.11
C MET A 80 -7.09 7.93 7.50
N GLN A 81 -8.35 8.10 7.17
CA GLN A 81 -9.32 7.04 7.40
C GLN A 81 -9.21 5.99 6.31
N VAL A 82 -9.17 4.73 6.73
CA VAL A 82 -9.10 3.61 5.80
C VAL A 82 -10.18 2.60 6.17
N CYS A 83 -10.64 1.86 5.17
CA CYS A 83 -11.60 0.80 5.40
C CYS A 83 -10.92 -0.38 6.08
N LYS A 84 -9.73 -0.74 5.63
CA LYS A 84 -9.04 -1.91 6.15
C LYS A 84 -7.57 -1.82 5.76
N VAL A 85 -6.70 -2.36 6.62
CA VAL A 85 -5.28 -2.51 6.33
C VAL A 85 -4.96 -3.99 6.30
N ILE A 86 -4.37 -4.44 5.21
CA ILE A 86 -3.95 -5.83 5.04
C ILE A 86 -2.44 -5.84 4.87
N ILE A 87 -1.76 -6.63 5.69
CA ILE A 87 -0.31 -6.73 5.64
C ILE A 87 0.05 -8.14 5.23
N ILE A 88 0.83 -8.25 4.15
CA ILE A 88 1.29 -9.52 3.64
C ILE A 88 2.76 -9.67 3.99
N SER A 89 3.07 -10.69 4.76
CA SER A 89 4.46 -11.00 5.09
C SER A 89 5.10 -11.70 3.89
N SER A 90 6.24 -11.20 3.46
CA SER A 90 6.90 -11.74 2.26
C SER A 90 7.90 -12.83 2.61
N VAL A 91 7.86 -13.34 3.73
CA VAL A 91 8.85 -14.31 4.17
C VAL A 91 9.18 -15.33 3.12
N LYS A 92 9.87 -15.67 3.32
CA LYS A 92 10.28 -16.48 2.97
C LYS A 92 11.03 -17.25 3.32
N SER A 93 11.13 -17.42 3.52
CA SER A 93 11.81 -17.97 3.76
C SER A 93 12.52 -18.62 4.10
N ASN A 94 12.69 -18.68 4.20
CA ASN A 94 13.33 -19.23 4.48
C ASN A 94 14.10 -19.60 4.65
N ASN A 95 14.06 -19.27 4.71
CA ASN A 95 14.65 -19.44 4.77
C ASN A 95 14.95 -19.58 4.91
N GLU A 96 14.66 -19.29 4.90
CA GLU A 96 14.74 -19.32 4.91
C GLU A 96 15.00 -19.61 4.90
#